data_2743cbd75583f919eee2f1069a4263b2
#
_entry.id   2743cbd75583f919eee2f1069a4263b2
#
_cell.length_a   1.000
_cell.length_b   1.000
_cell.length_c   1.000
_cell.angle_alpha   90.00
_cell.angle_beta   90.00
_cell.angle_gamma   90.00
#
_symmetry.space_group_name_H-M   'P 1'
#
loop_
_entity.id
_entity.type
_entity.pdbx_description
1 polymer ?
#
loop_
_entity_poly.entity_id
_entity_poly.type
_entity_poly.pdbx_seq_one_letter_code
_entity_poly.pdbx_strand_id
1 'polypeptide(L)'
;MKNLKIAIVTGLTAGILGSAAVQAADWPQWGGNSLGRNMAAPGVTGLPDKVEPGDYKQGTEDVDLSTTKNVKWVAKLGTQSYGNPTISNGRIYVGTNNDSPRDSKHEGDRSIMLCLDEKTGEFIWQLVIPKLKSGKVNDWESLGLLSSPTVVGNRIYVVTSRGEVLCLDTE
;
A
#
# COMPACT_ATOMS: atom_id res chain seq x y z
N MET A 1 -8.39 -75.96 -12.02
CA MET A 1 -7.36 -74.92 -12.18
C MET A 1 -8.09 -73.58 -12.39
N LYS A 2 -8.12 -72.72 -11.38
CA LYS A 2 -8.83 -71.41 -11.44
C LYS A 2 -7.82 -70.32 -11.79
N ASN A 3 -8.05 -69.66 -12.90
CA ASN A 3 -7.23 -68.54 -13.38
C ASN A 3 -7.49 -67.29 -12.53
N LEU A 4 -6.50 -66.84 -11.80
CA LEU A 4 -6.48 -65.59 -11.03
C LEU A 4 -6.08 -64.44 -12.00
N LYS A 5 -7.02 -63.54 -12.29
CA LYS A 5 -6.73 -62.31 -13.06
C LYS A 5 -6.32 -61.24 -12.05
N ILE A 6 -5.06 -60.82 -12.11
CA ILE A 6 -4.53 -59.69 -11.38
C ILE A 6 -4.84 -58.42 -12.18
N ALA A 7 -5.68 -57.51 -11.69
CA ALA A 7 -5.88 -56.17 -12.24
C ALA A 7 -4.89 -55.21 -11.59
N ILE A 8 -3.96 -54.71 -12.39
CA ILE A 8 -3.05 -53.63 -11.98
C ILE A 8 -3.79 -52.31 -12.18
N VAL A 9 -4.17 -51.65 -11.07
CA VAL A 9 -4.71 -50.30 -11.08
C VAL A 9 -3.52 -49.34 -10.97
N THR A 10 -3.11 -48.75 -12.10
CA THR A 10 -2.17 -47.63 -12.13
C THR A 10 -2.90 -46.35 -11.72
N GLY A 11 -2.75 -45.97 -10.46
CA GLY A 11 -3.22 -44.68 -9.97
C GLY A 11 -2.35 -43.56 -10.50
N LEU A 12 -2.91 -42.74 -11.41
CA LEU A 12 -2.32 -41.50 -11.85
C LEU A 12 -2.51 -40.46 -10.73
N THR A 13 -1.51 -40.25 -9.90
CA THR A 13 -1.49 -39.10 -8.98
C THR A 13 -1.13 -37.84 -9.79
N ALA A 14 -2.16 -37.09 -10.20
CA ALA A 14 -1.98 -35.71 -10.68
C ALA A 14 -1.48 -34.84 -9.51
N GLY A 15 -0.19 -34.58 -9.49
CA GLY A 15 0.38 -33.60 -8.57
C GLY A 15 -0.16 -32.22 -8.93
N ILE A 16 -1.03 -31.68 -8.06
CA ILE A 16 -1.43 -30.28 -8.12
C ILE A 16 -0.18 -29.49 -7.68
N LEU A 17 0.55 -28.95 -8.64
CA LEU A 17 1.53 -27.89 -8.39
C LEU A 17 0.74 -26.64 -7.96
N GLY A 18 0.42 -26.57 -6.67
CA GLY A 18 -0.08 -25.35 -6.09
C GLY A 18 0.99 -24.28 -6.22
N SER A 19 0.78 -23.31 -7.10
CA SER A 19 1.53 -22.06 -7.05
C SER A 19 1.31 -21.47 -5.66
N ALA A 20 2.34 -21.52 -4.80
CA ALA A 20 2.33 -20.78 -3.56
C ALA A 20 2.16 -19.31 -3.93
N ALA A 21 0.96 -18.77 -3.72
CA ALA A 21 0.75 -17.34 -3.83
C ALA A 21 1.70 -16.70 -2.81
N VAL A 22 2.61 -15.85 -3.29
CA VAL A 22 3.43 -15.01 -2.41
C VAL A 22 2.45 -14.15 -1.64
N GLN A 23 2.23 -14.48 -0.38
CA GLN A 23 1.41 -13.67 0.49
C GLN A 23 2.31 -12.52 0.95
N ALA A 24 2.00 -11.31 0.52
CA ALA A 24 2.68 -10.13 1.02
C ALA A 24 2.46 -10.07 2.53
N ALA A 25 3.55 -9.92 3.28
CA ALA A 25 3.46 -9.75 4.72
C ALA A 25 2.99 -8.33 5.03
N ASP A 26 2.13 -8.18 6.03
CA ASP A 26 1.75 -6.89 6.57
C ASP A 26 2.99 -6.08 6.99
N TRP A 27 2.97 -4.78 6.73
CA TRP A 27 3.96 -3.80 7.13
C TRP A 27 3.29 -2.66 7.92
N PRO A 28 2.78 -2.94 9.13
CA PRO A 28 1.80 -2.08 9.82
C PRO A 28 2.38 -0.81 10.43
N GLN A 29 3.70 -0.63 10.39
CA GLN A 29 4.38 0.57 10.86
C GLN A 29 5.70 0.78 10.13
N TRP A 30 6.25 1.98 10.22
CA TRP A 30 7.60 2.25 9.74
C TRP A 30 8.63 1.36 10.45
N GLY A 31 9.42 0.62 9.67
CA GLY A 31 10.36 -0.38 10.19
C GLY A 31 9.75 -1.77 10.39
N GLY A 32 8.50 -2.01 9.97
CA GLY A 32 7.85 -3.32 9.96
C GLY A 32 7.34 -3.78 11.33
N ASN A 33 7.22 -5.09 11.49
CA ASN A 33 6.67 -5.72 12.70
C ASN A 33 7.68 -5.86 13.85
N SER A 34 8.94 -5.54 13.64
CA SER A 34 10.02 -5.77 14.60
C SER A 34 10.23 -4.57 15.51
N LEU A 35 10.41 -4.80 16.78
CA LEU A 35 10.86 -3.79 17.75
C LEU A 35 12.26 -3.25 17.45
N GLY A 36 13.04 -3.93 16.60
CA GLY A 36 14.43 -3.61 16.27
C GLY A 36 14.61 -2.66 15.08
N ARG A 37 13.58 -2.03 14.56
CA ARG A 37 13.65 -1.18 13.35
C ARG A 37 14.33 -1.88 12.17
N ASN A 38 14.13 -3.17 12.05
CA ASN A 38 14.69 -3.94 10.95
C ASN A 38 13.86 -3.72 9.69
N MET A 39 14.44 -3.08 8.69
CA MET A 39 13.80 -2.86 7.39
C MET A 39 13.75 -4.12 6.51
N ALA A 40 14.35 -5.22 6.95
CA ALA A 40 14.21 -6.50 6.27
C ALA A 40 12.90 -7.18 6.69
N ALA A 41 12.13 -7.66 5.72
CA ALA A 41 10.94 -8.46 5.95
C ALA A 41 11.33 -9.96 5.98
N PRO A 42 11.50 -10.58 7.15
CA PRO A 42 11.90 -11.97 7.24
C PRO A 42 10.80 -12.86 6.62
N GLY A 43 11.22 -13.84 5.82
CA GLY A 43 10.30 -14.78 5.16
C GLY A 43 9.68 -14.30 3.86
N VAL A 44 9.92 -13.07 3.43
CA VAL A 44 9.53 -12.62 2.08
C VAL A 44 10.52 -13.17 1.06
N THR A 45 10.03 -13.95 0.11
CA THR A 45 10.82 -14.54 -0.98
C THR A 45 10.18 -14.23 -2.33
N GLY A 46 10.93 -14.41 -3.41
CA GLY A 46 10.40 -14.22 -4.76
C GLY A 46 10.22 -12.76 -5.17
N LEU A 47 10.86 -11.83 -4.47
CA LEU A 47 10.89 -10.44 -4.92
C LEU A 47 11.63 -10.34 -6.26
N PRO A 48 11.17 -9.48 -7.18
CA PRO A 48 11.83 -9.28 -8.45
C PRO A 48 13.19 -8.58 -8.26
N ASP A 49 14.21 -9.03 -8.99
CA ASP A 49 15.54 -8.40 -8.98
C ASP A 49 15.54 -7.01 -9.63
N LYS A 50 14.53 -6.73 -10.46
CA LYS A 50 14.43 -5.48 -11.19
C LYS A 50 12.98 -5.02 -11.28
N VAL A 51 12.75 -3.75 -10.98
CA VAL A 51 11.47 -3.05 -11.17
C VAL A 51 11.70 -1.92 -12.16
N GLU A 52 10.86 -1.82 -13.19
CA GLU A 52 10.84 -0.67 -14.10
C GLU A 52 9.55 0.11 -13.86
N PRO A 53 9.64 1.38 -13.41
CA PRO A 53 8.46 2.16 -13.05
C PRO A 53 7.61 2.58 -14.25
N GLY A 54 8.16 2.47 -15.47
CA GLY A 54 7.50 2.83 -16.71
C GLY A 54 7.63 4.32 -17.06
N ASP A 55 7.12 4.65 -18.24
CA ASP A 55 7.09 6.01 -18.77
C ASP A 55 5.72 6.65 -18.52
N TYR A 56 5.64 7.97 -18.61
CA TYR A 56 4.35 8.66 -18.58
C TYR A 56 3.67 8.59 -19.96
N LYS A 57 2.36 8.49 -19.96
CA LYS A 57 1.55 8.68 -21.18
C LYS A 57 1.77 10.08 -21.71
N GLN A 58 1.88 10.21 -23.02
CA GLN A 58 2.17 11.49 -23.67
C GLN A 58 1.18 12.60 -23.24
N GLY A 59 1.74 13.70 -22.75
CA GLY A 59 0.96 14.88 -22.31
C GLY A 59 0.21 14.73 -20.99
N THR A 60 0.51 13.68 -20.21
CA THR A 60 -0.09 13.44 -18.90
C THR A 60 0.97 13.12 -17.85
N GLU A 61 0.54 13.06 -16.58
CA GLU A 61 1.34 12.53 -15.46
C GLU A 61 0.96 11.09 -15.11
N ASP A 62 0.14 10.43 -15.93
CA ASP A 62 -0.26 9.06 -15.71
C ASP A 62 0.78 8.09 -16.26
N VAL A 63 1.16 7.09 -15.47
CA VAL A 63 2.10 6.06 -15.90
C VAL A 63 1.46 5.14 -16.92
N ASP A 64 2.16 4.88 -18.02
CA ASP A 64 1.80 3.84 -18.96
C ASP A 64 2.23 2.47 -18.44
N LEU A 65 1.28 1.72 -17.91
CA LEU A 65 1.55 0.39 -17.35
C LEU A 65 2.12 -0.60 -18.37
N SER A 66 1.95 -0.37 -19.67
CA SER A 66 2.53 -1.24 -20.71
C SER A 66 4.05 -1.14 -20.79
N THR A 67 4.63 -0.06 -20.28
CA THR A 67 6.08 0.19 -20.24
C THR A 67 6.72 -0.23 -18.91
N THR A 68 5.93 -0.69 -17.95
CA THR A 68 6.41 -1.11 -16.63
C THR A 68 6.90 -2.56 -16.64
N LYS A 69 7.75 -2.90 -15.65
CA LYS A 69 8.13 -4.27 -15.39
C LYS A 69 8.06 -4.59 -13.90
N ASN A 70 7.40 -5.69 -13.57
CA ASN A 70 7.18 -6.11 -12.19
C ASN A 70 6.42 -5.07 -11.35
N VAL A 71 5.58 -4.25 -11.99
CA VAL A 71 4.66 -3.30 -11.38
C VAL A 71 3.25 -3.86 -11.52
N LYS A 72 2.54 -3.99 -10.41
CA LYS A 72 1.18 -4.54 -10.37
C LYS A 72 0.14 -3.47 -10.68
N TRP A 73 0.29 -2.31 -10.08
CA TRP A 73 -0.54 -1.13 -10.27
C TRP A 73 0.22 0.13 -9.84
N VAL A 74 -0.29 1.26 -10.22
CA VAL A 74 0.20 2.59 -9.82
C VAL A 74 -0.99 3.40 -9.33
N ALA A 75 -0.86 4.03 -8.18
CA ALA A 75 -1.85 4.96 -7.64
C ALA A 75 -1.27 6.38 -7.62
N LYS A 76 -2.00 7.34 -8.20
CA LYS A 76 -1.61 8.75 -8.14
C LYS A 76 -1.86 9.26 -6.72
N LEU A 77 -0.86 9.86 -6.11
CA LEU A 77 -0.96 10.60 -4.86
C LEU A 77 -1.13 12.10 -5.15
N GLY A 78 -0.92 12.95 -4.15
CA GLY A 78 -0.64 14.37 -4.39
C GLY A 78 0.78 14.59 -4.92
N THR A 79 1.24 15.84 -4.94
CA THR A 79 2.59 16.21 -5.43
C THR A 79 3.69 15.94 -4.41
N GLN A 80 3.34 15.74 -3.14
CA GLN A 80 4.28 15.49 -2.04
C GLN A 80 3.80 14.29 -1.19
N SER A 81 4.73 13.38 -0.89
CA SER A 81 4.54 12.27 0.03
C SER A 81 5.87 11.92 0.68
N TYR A 82 6.00 12.20 1.96
CA TYR A 82 7.24 11.98 2.75
C TYR A 82 7.13 10.78 3.70
N GLY A 83 5.93 10.53 4.20
CA GLY A 83 5.68 9.39 5.07
C GLY A 83 5.77 8.06 4.31
N ASN A 84 6.34 7.04 4.95
CA ASN A 84 6.32 5.71 4.37
C ASN A 84 4.90 5.13 4.40
N PRO A 85 4.47 4.45 3.35
CA PRO A 85 3.22 3.71 3.37
C PRO A 85 3.29 2.58 4.41
N THR A 86 2.15 2.29 5.04
CA THR A 86 1.96 1.12 5.89
C THR A 86 0.90 0.21 5.28
N ILE A 87 1.10 -1.09 5.46
CA ILE A 87 0.26 -2.13 4.84
C ILE A 87 -0.26 -3.02 5.96
N SER A 88 -1.56 -3.16 6.04
CA SER A 88 -2.19 -4.06 6.99
C SER A 88 -3.57 -4.51 6.54
N ASN A 89 -3.84 -5.79 6.67
CA ASN A 89 -5.13 -6.41 6.36
C ASN A 89 -5.66 -6.07 4.95
N GLY A 90 -4.80 -6.09 3.94
CA GLY A 90 -5.17 -5.82 2.55
C GLY A 90 -5.40 -4.35 2.22
N ARG A 91 -4.96 -3.44 3.07
CA ARG A 91 -5.08 -1.99 2.89
C ARG A 91 -3.72 -1.31 2.99
N ILE A 92 -3.55 -0.24 2.23
CA ILE A 92 -2.36 0.62 2.25
C ILE A 92 -2.78 2.00 2.75
N TYR A 93 -2.05 2.51 3.74
CA TYR A 93 -2.23 3.84 4.29
C TYR A 93 -1.01 4.68 3.99
N VAL A 94 -1.22 5.84 3.35
CA VAL A 94 -0.12 6.73 2.94
C VAL A 94 -0.51 8.19 3.09
N GLY A 95 0.42 8.98 3.64
CA GLY A 95 0.28 10.44 3.77
C GLY A 95 0.66 11.15 2.49
N THR A 96 -0.08 12.21 2.12
CA THR A 96 0.17 13.07 0.97
C THR A 96 -0.49 14.44 1.16
N ASN A 97 -0.39 15.32 0.17
CA ASN A 97 -1.15 16.57 0.08
C ASN A 97 -2.40 16.40 -0.81
N ASN A 98 -3.18 17.46 -0.97
CA ASN A 98 -4.45 17.47 -1.70
C ASN A 98 -4.32 17.93 -3.17
N ASP A 99 -3.13 17.90 -3.77
CA ASP A 99 -2.92 18.36 -5.15
C ASP A 99 -3.53 17.41 -6.22
N SER A 100 -3.97 16.22 -5.80
CA SER A 100 -4.79 15.30 -6.60
C SER A 100 -6.05 14.93 -5.80
N PRO A 101 -7.04 15.85 -5.69
CA PRO A 101 -8.19 15.66 -4.80
C PRO A 101 -9.05 14.46 -5.21
N ARG A 102 -9.45 13.66 -4.22
CA ARG A 102 -10.39 12.54 -4.38
C ARG A 102 -11.84 12.94 -4.10
N ASP A 103 -12.06 14.08 -3.44
CA ASP A 103 -13.36 14.61 -3.12
C ASP A 103 -13.37 16.12 -3.40
N SER A 104 -14.24 16.55 -4.31
CA SER A 104 -14.41 17.95 -4.71
C SER A 104 -14.89 18.88 -3.58
N LYS A 105 -15.37 18.33 -2.47
CA LYS A 105 -15.73 19.11 -1.27
C LYS A 105 -14.49 19.66 -0.54
N HIS A 106 -13.32 19.11 -0.81
CA HIS A 106 -12.06 19.47 -0.16
C HIS A 106 -11.10 20.08 -1.17
N GLU A 107 -11.26 21.37 -1.41
CA GLU A 107 -10.40 22.14 -2.32
C GLU A 107 -9.20 22.76 -1.58
N GLY A 108 -8.15 23.03 -2.35
CA GLY A 108 -6.92 23.69 -1.89
C GLY A 108 -6.05 22.81 -1.02
N ASP A 109 -5.01 23.43 -0.45
CA ASP A 109 -3.99 22.74 0.33
C ASP A 109 -4.55 22.09 1.61
N ARG A 110 -4.36 20.80 1.73
CA ARG A 110 -4.76 19.96 2.88
C ARG A 110 -3.71 18.89 3.10
N SER A 111 -3.64 18.39 4.33
CA SER A 111 -2.95 17.14 4.61
C SER A 111 -3.92 15.98 4.47
N ILE A 112 -3.51 14.99 3.70
CA ILE A 112 -4.36 13.83 3.35
C ILE A 112 -3.68 12.56 3.81
N MET A 113 -4.42 11.64 4.42
CA MET A 113 -4.06 10.23 4.49
C MET A 113 -5.02 9.46 3.60
N LEU A 114 -4.48 8.76 2.63
CA LEU A 114 -5.22 7.87 1.74
C LEU A 114 -5.24 6.45 2.30
N CYS A 115 -6.37 5.78 2.17
CA CYS A 115 -6.52 4.34 2.30
C CYS A 115 -6.78 3.77 0.90
N LEU A 116 -5.93 2.84 0.47
CA LEU A 116 -6.01 2.18 -0.82
C LEU A 116 -6.14 0.66 -0.63
N ASP A 117 -6.76 -0.01 -1.59
CA ASP A 117 -6.77 -1.46 -1.67
C ASP A 117 -5.37 -1.98 -2.06
N GLU A 118 -4.83 -2.93 -1.31
CA GLU A 118 -3.49 -3.48 -1.56
C GLU A 118 -3.39 -4.25 -2.87
N LYS A 119 -4.48 -4.88 -3.31
CA LYS A 119 -4.47 -5.72 -4.51
C LYS A 119 -4.59 -4.92 -5.79
N THR A 120 -5.36 -3.82 -5.75
CA THR A 120 -5.74 -3.06 -6.95
C THR A 120 -5.16 -1.65 -6.97
N GLY A 121 -4.76 -1.08 -5.82
CA GLY A 121 -4.36 0.32 -5.68
C GLY A 121 -5.54 1.29 -5.71
N GLU A 122 -6.79 0.78 -5.75
CA GLU A 122 -7.98 1.61 -5.79
C GLU A 122 -8.20 2.36 -4.48
N PHE A 123 -8.75 3.56 -4.60
CA PHE A 123 -9.10 4.41 -3.47
C PHE A 123 -10.26 3.82 -2.69
N ILE A 124 -10.13 3.71 -1.35
CA ILE A 124 -11.17 3.26 -0.43
C ILE A 124 -11.74 4.46 0.34
N TRP A 125 -10.91 5.17 1.09
CA TRP A 125 -11.29 6.37 1.84
C TRP A 125 -10.09 7.28 2.09
N GLN A 126 -10.36 8.48 2.59
CA GLN A 126 -9.32 9.42 3.00
C GLN A 126 -9.67 10.14 4.30
N LEU A 127 -8.63 10.45 5.07
CA LEU A 127 -8.68 11.44 6.14
C LEU A 127 -8.21 12.79 5.57
N VAL A 128 -9.01 13.83 5.76
CA VAL A 128 -8.69 15.20 5.33
C VAL A 128 -8.44 16.09 6.54
N ILE A 129 -7.26 16.69 6.60
CA ILE A 129 -6.83 17.55 7.71
C ILE A 129 -6.62 18.96 7.16
N PRO A 130 -7.36 19.97 7.66
CA PRO A 130 -7.17 21.34 7.21
C PRO A 130 -5.82 21.89 7.69
N LYS A 131 -5.25 22.79 6.90
CA LYS A 131 -4.01 23.48 7.26
C LYS A 131 -4.17 24.36 8.48
N LEU A 132 -3.08 24.61 9.20
CA LEU A 132 -3.04 25.56 10.29
C LEU A 132 -3.26 27.00 9.77
N LYS A 133 -4.02 27.80 10.50
CA LYS A 133 -4.23 29.23 10.18
C LYS A 133 -2.93 30.05 10.24
N SER A 134 -1.95 29.59 11.02
CA SER A 134 -0.61 30.18 11.09
C SER A 134 0.22 30.07 9.81
N GLY A 135 -0.26 29.25 8.85
CA GLY A 135 0.35 29.10 7.53
C GLY A 135 1.79 28.61 7.56
N LYS A 136 2.60 29.12 6.66
CA LYS A 136 3.97 28.63 6.34
C LYS A 136 4.92 28.42 7.51
N VAL A 137 4.75 29.09 8.63
CA VAL A 137 5.69 28.99 9.74
C VAL A 137 5.60 27.63 10.44
N ASN A 138 4.38 27.06 10.57
CA ASN A 138 4.15 25.84 11.34
C ASN A 138 3.51 24.71 10.50
N ASP A 139 3.02 25.03 9.33
CA ASP A 139 2.37 24.07 8.43
C ASP A 139 2.64 24.49 6.97
N TRP A 140 3.81 24.13 6.47
CA TRP A 140 4.32 24.56 5.18
C TRP A 140 3.38 24.19 4.04
N GLU A 141 3.27 25.06 3.03
CA GLU A 141 2.41 24.86 1.86
C GLU A 141 2.75 23.55 1.12
N SER A 142 1.71 22.83 0.72
CA SER A 142 1.74 21.62 -0.10
C SER A 142 2.55 20.43 0.45
N LEU A 143 3.05 20.48 1.68
CA LEU A 143 3.74 19.31 2.28
C LEU A 143 2.80 18.15 2.57
N GLY A 144 1.57 18.45 2.98
CA GLY A 144 0.60 17.43 3.32
C GLY A 144 0.90 16.70 4.63
N LEU A 145 0.47 15.44 4.73
CA LEU A 145 0.71 14.58 5.88
C LEU A 145 2.07 13.91 5.77
N LEU A 146 2.99 14.24 6.67
CA LEU A 146 4.39 13.79 6.63
C LEU A 146 4.65 12.52 7.43
N SER A 147 3.81 12.23 8.42
CA SER A 147 4.01 11.07 9.29
C SER A 147 3.58 9.77 8.63
N SER A 148 4.27 8.69 8.96
CA SER A 148 3.86 7.35 8.60
C SER A 148 2.79 6.86 9.58
N PRO A 149 1.65 6.35 9.14
CA PRO A 149 0.66 5.73 10.01
C PRO A 149 1.22 4.48 10.70
N THR A 150 0.65 4.12 11.85
CA THR A 150 0.90 2.84 12.53
C THR A 150 -0.42 2.14 12.75
N VAL A 151 -0.52 0.87 12.33
CA VAL A 151 -1.72 0.06 12.49
C VAL A 151 -1.52 -0.97 13.60
N VAL A 152 -2.48 -1.03 14.51
CA VAL A 152 -2.51 -2.04 15.58
C VAL A 152 -3.92 -2.63 15.64
N GLY A 153 -4.07 -3.87 15.22
CA GLY A 153 -5.39 -4.49 15.08
C GLY A 153 -6.28 -3.72 14.09
N ASN A 154 -7.41 -3.21 14.55
CA ASN A 154 -8.33 -2.40 13.76
C ASN A 154 -8.19 -0.88 14.00
N ARG A 155 -7.06 -0.44 14.52
CA ARG A 155 -6.81 0.99 14.82
C ARG A 155 -5.61 1.52 14.06
N ILE A 156 -5.74 2.74 13.55
CA ILE A 156 -4.67 3.49 12.90
C ILE A 156 -4.31 4.66 13.79
N TYR A 157 -3.03 4.79 14.09
CA TYR A 157 -2.47 5.93 14.82
C TYR A 157 -1.65 6.77 13.86
N VAL A 158 -1.90 8.06 13.83
CA VAL A 158 -1.21 9.00 12.94
C VAL A 158 -1.00 10.35 13.62
N VAL A 159 0.16 10.95 13.40
CA VAL A 159 0.47 12.32 13.84
C VAL A 159 0.19 13.25 12.68
N THR A 160 -0.70 14.22 12.92
CA THR A 160 -1.10 15.18 11.87
C THR A 160 -0.08 16.33 11.72
N SER A 161 -0.16 17.06 10.61
CA SER A 161 0.58 18.32 10.42
C SER A 161 0.24 19.41 11.43
N ARG A 162 -0.85 19.23 12.18
CA ARG A 162 -1.29 20.15 13.25
C ARG A 162 -0.72 19.80 14.61
N GLY A 163 0.12 18.74 14.72
CA GLY A 163 0.65 18.26 15.98
C GLY A 163 -0.35 17.44 16.82
N GLU A 164 -1.44 16.99 16.22
CA GLU A 164 -2.46 16.14 16.85
C GLU A 164 -2.12 14.67 16.64
N VAL A 165 -2.36 13.83 17.64
CA VAL A 165 -2.33 12.36 17.48
C VAL A 165 -3.77 11.89 17.32
N LEU A 166 -4.06 11.26 16.20
CA LEU A 166 -5.37 10.69 15.92
C LEU A 166 -5.32 9.16 16.02
N CYS A 167 -6.41 8.61 16.53
CA CYS A 167 -6.71 7.18 16.50
C CYS A 167 -7.98 6.98 15.68
N LEU A 168 -7.86 6.26 14.59
CA LEU A 168 -8.94 6.00 13.64
C LEU A 168 -9.28 4.51 13.63
N ASP A 169 -10.46 4.19 13.14
CA ASP A 169 -10.81 2.83 12.72
C ASP A 169 -10.20 2.54 11.35
N THR A 170 -9.91 1.28 11.06
CA THR A 170 -9.40 0.85 9.74
C THR A 170 -10.50 0.76 8.68
N GLU A 171 -11.78 0.81 9.06
CA GLU A 171 -12.93 0.71 8.16
C GLU A 171 -13.43 2.05 7.64
#